data_7e185bbb609e73d3311b4987e5720406
#
_entry.id   7e185bbb609e73d3311b4987e5720406
#
_cell.length_a   1.000
_cell.length_b   1.000
_cell.length_c   1.000
_cell.angle_alpha   90.00
_cell.angle_beta   90.00
_cell.angle_gamma   90.00
#
_symmetry.space_group_name_H-M   'P 1'
#
loop_
_entity.id
_entity.type
_entity.pdbx_description
1 polymer ?
#
loop_
_entity_poly.entity_id
_entity_poly.type
_entity_poly.pdbx_seq_one_letter_code
_entity_poly.pdbx_strand_id
1 'polypeptide(L)'
;MKYDITLIGNYTKDTVVTTQETKHVDGGGFNYGAHATRALGARVAAVTRLNINDKHVVDNLEAIGIDVYPTYTPESTHIELIYPTNNFDNRTLIMPKSAGSFTSKQFEDIDSKIFLVNASIRDEFKLETLFNLKTKGALI
;
A
#
# COMPACT_ATOMS: atom_id res chain seq x y z
N MET A 1 -9.90 -10.83 -16.40
CA MET A 1 -10.89 -11.03 -15.30
C MET A 1 -11.06 -9.71 -14.57
N LYS A 2 -12.30 -9.32 -14.36
CA LYS A 2 -12.57 -8.03 -13.73
C LYS A 2 -12.56 -8.14 -12.21
N TYR A 3 -11.74 -7.35 -11.56
CA TYR A 3 -11.73 -7.22 -10.10
C TYR A 3 -12.90 -6.33 -9.64
N ASP A 4 -13.38 -6.58 -8.43
CA ASP A 4 -14.36 -5.69 -7.81
C ASP A 4 -13.66 -4.42 -7.31
N ILE A 5 -12.44 -4.58 -6.78
CA ILE A 5 -11.59 -3.48 -6.31
C ILE A 5 -10.11 -3.80 -6.49
N THR A 6 -9.34 -2.80 -6.88
CA THR A 6 -7.87 -2.83 -6.91
C THR A 6 -7.33 -1.79 -5.94
N LEU A 7 -6.54 -2.23 -4.98
CA LEU A 7 -5.84 -1.39 -4.00
C LEU A 7 -4.47 -1.00 -4.57
N ILE A 8 -4.13 0.27 -4.59
CA ILE A 8 -2.83 0.75 -5.08
C ILE A 8 -2.16 1.57 -3.99
N GLY A 9 -1.00 1.13 -3.53
CA GLY A 9 -0.23 1.84 -2.51
C GLY A 9 1.08 1.15 -2.18
N ASN A 10 2.04 1.90 -1.67
CA ASN A 10 3.30 1.32 -1.23
C ASN A 10 3.09 0.47 0.04
N TYR A 11 3.74 -0.69 0.06
CA TYR A 11 4.01 -1.38 1.31
C TYR A 11 4.83 -0.47 2.21
N THR A 12 4.49 -0.42 3.49
CA THR A 12 5.26 0.31 4.49
C THR A 12 5.75 -0.63 5.59
N LYS A 13 7.05 -0.56 5.84
CA LYS A 13 7.72 -1.25 6.93
C LYS A 13 7.66 -0.31 8.13
N ASP A 14 6.70 -0.54 9.02
CA ASP A 14 6.42 0.38 10.11
C ASP A 14 7.18 -0.01 11.38
N THR A 15 7.91 0.95 11.95
CA THR A 15 8.47 0.86 13.29
C THR A 15 7.65 1.74 14.22
N VAL A 16 6.96 1.14 15.16
CA VAL A 16 6.12 1.84 16.13
C VAL A 16 6.84 1.86 17.47
N VAL A 17 7.21 3.06 17.91
CA VAL A 17 7.93 3.31 19.17
C VAL A 17 6.97 3.96 20.17
N THR A 18 6.76 3.30 21.29
CA THR A 18 5.96 3.82 22.42
C THR A 18 6.84 3.96 23.66
N THR A 19 6.29 4.49 24.73
CA THR A 19 6.99 4.57 26.04
C THR A 19 7.28 3.20 26.65
N GLN A 20 6.65 2.13 26.15
CA GLN A 20 6.75 0.79 26.73
C GLN A 20 7.49 -0.22 25.84
N GLU A 21 7.37 -0.06 24.51
CA GLU A 21 7.91 -1.04 23.58
C GLU A 21 8.18 -0.44 22.19
N THR A 22 8.95 -1.17 21.39
CA THR A 22 9.11 -0.95 19.96
C THR A 22 8.58 -2.16 19.21
N LYS A 23 7.69 -1.93 18.25
CA LYS A 23 7.13 -2.97 17.37
C LYS A 23 7.48 -2.73 15.93
N HIS A 24 7.59 -3.82 15.17
CA HIS A 24 7.67 -3.78 13.70
C HIS A 24 6.39 -4.37 13.13
N VAL A 25 5.78 -3.65 12.20
CA VAL A 25 4.48 -4.01 11.61
C VAL A 25 4.57 -3.88 10.09
N ASP A 26 4.00 -4.87 9.39
CA ASP A 26 3.76 -4.76 7.95
C ASP A 26 2.54 -3.87 7.71
N GLY A 27 2.80 -2.67 7.22
CA GLY A 27 1.81 -1.62 7.04
C GLY A 27 1.46 -1.34 5.59
N GLY A 28 0.95 -0.15 5.39
CA GLY A 28 0.45 0.34 4.11
C GLY A 28 -1.05 0.23 3.98
N GLY A 29 -1.69 1.35 3.62
CA GLY A 29 -3.15 1.40 3.47
C GLY A 29 -3.67 0.39 2.46
N PHE A 30 -2.91 0.11 1.38
CA PHE A 30 -3.25 -0.93 0.42
C PHE A 30 -3.36 -2.31 1.09
N ASN A 31 -2.45 -2.63 2.01
CA ASN A 31 -2.40 -3.93 2.70
C ASN A 31 -3.64 -4.11 3.58
N TYR A 32 -3.94 -3.15 4.45
CA TYR A 32 -5.14 -3.18 5.29
C TYR A 32 -6.42 -3.20 4.47
N GLY A 33 -6.50 -2.36 3.43
CA GLY A 33 -7.65 -2.32 2.52
C GLY A 33 -7.87 -3.63 1.77
N ALA A 34 -6.79 -4.27 1.32
CA ALA A 34 -6.86 -5.55 0.64
C ALA A 34 -7.41 -6.66 1.54
N HIS A 35 -6.92 -6.77 2.78
CA HIS A 35 -7.44 -7.71 3.76
C HIS A 35 -8.93 -7.45 4.07
N ALA A 36 -9.31 -6.20 4.31
CA ALA A 36 -10.69 -5.83 4.64
C ALA A 36 -11.65 -6.13 3.48
N THR A 37 -11.32 -5.75 2.26
CA THR A 37 -12.17 -5.97 1.09
C THR A 37 -12.27 -7.46 0.73
N ARG A 38 -11.18 -8.21 0.89
CA ARG A 38 -11.20 -9.67 0.70
C ARG A 38 -12.08 -10.37 1.73
N ALA A 39 -12.03 -9.95 2.99
CA ALA A 39 -12.89 -10.47 4.05
C ALA A 39 -14.39 -10.22 3.78
N LEU A 40 -14.72 -9.15 3.06
CA LEU A 40 -16.08 -8.85 2.59
C LEU A 40 -16.49 -9.64 1.34
N GLY A 41 -15.64 -10.55 0.84
CA GLY A 41 -15.96 -11.44 -0.28
C GLY A 41 -15.67 -10.84 -1.67
N ALA A 42 -15.02 -9.68 -1.76
CA ALA A 42 -14.67 -9.08 -3.04
C ALA A 42 -13.54 -9.86 -3.76
N ARG A 43 -13.52 -9.78 -5.11
CA ARG A 43 -12.37 -10.14 -5.92
C ARG A 43 -11.41 -8.97 -5.92
N VAL A 44 -10.25 -9.17 -5.31
CA VAL A 44 -9.30 -8.09 -4.98
C VAL A 44 -8.01 -8.28 -5.76
N ALA A 45 -7.52 -7.18 -6.33
CA ALA A 45 -6.13 -7.03 -6.74
C ALA A 45 -5.42 -6.01 -5.86
N ALA A 46 -4.12 -6.19 -5.69
CA ALA A 46 -3.27 -5.26 -4.96
C ALA A 46 -2.03 -4.90 -5.79
N VAL A 47 -1.76 -3.61 -5.93
CA VAL A 47 -0.58 -3.09 -6.64
C VAL A 47 0.30 -2.39 -5.62
N THR A 48 1.54 -2.81 -5.51
CA THR A 48 2.46 -2.27 -4.51
C THR A 48 3.90 -2.21 -5.02
N ARG A 49 4.72 -1.46 -4.30
CA ARG A 49 6.16 -1.34 -4.52
C ARG A 49 6.87 -1.69 -3.21
N LEU A 50 7.88 -2.55 -3.28
CA LEU A 50 8.61 -3.00 -2.09
C LEU A 50 9.96 -3.61 -2.48
N ASN A 51 10.85 -3.75 -1.51
CA ASN A 51 12.08 -4.52 -1.69
C ASN A 51 11.76 -6.03 -1.75
N ILE A 52 12.53 -6.79 -2.53
CA ILE A 52 12.35 -8.25 -2.66
C ILE A 52 12.48 -8.99 -1.32
N ASN A 53 13.27 -8.46 -0.39
CA ASN A 53 13.43 -9.04 0.95
C ASN A 53 12.14 -8.99 1.79
N ASP A 54 11.17 -8.15 1.40
CA ASP A 54 9.88 -8.03 2.06
C ASP A 54 8.75 -8.79 1.30
N LYS A 55 9.14 -9.73 0.42
CA LYS A 55 8.22 -10.53 -0.41
C LYS A 55 7.17 -11.29 0.41
N HIS A 56 7.45 -11.59 1.67
CA HIS A 56 6.48 -12.26 2.56
C HIS A 56 5.12 -11.56 2.61
N VAL A 57 5.08 -10.24 2.44
CA VAL A 57 3.81 -9.47 2.38
C VAL A 57 2.98 -9.86 1.16
N VAL A 58 3.65 -10.02 0.00
CA VAL A 58 3.01 -10.50 -1.24
C VAL A 58 2.47 -11.91 -1.03
N ASP A 59 3.32 -12.81 -0.52
CA ASP A 59 2.95 -14.21 -0.28
C ASP A 59 1.76 -14.34 0.67
N ASN A 60 1.70 -13.51 1.72
CA ASN A 60 0.58 -13.49 2.67
C ASN A 60 -0.74 -13.04 2.02
N LEU A 61 -0.70 -12.04 1.14
CA LEU A 61 -1.89 -11.57 0.42
C LEU A 61 -2.36 -12.63 -0.60
N GLU A 62 -1.44 -13.23 -1.34
CA GLU A 62 -1.76 -14.30 -2.30
C GLU A 62 -2.35 -15.53 -1.61
N ALA A 63 -1.86 -15.88 -0.42
CA ALA A 63 -2.38 -17.01 0.37
C ALA A 63 -3.85 -16.88 0.75
N ILE A 64 -4.39 -15.66 0.82
CA ILE A 64 -5.82 -15.40 1.09
C ILE A 64 -6.64 -15.12 -0.18
N GLY A 65 -6.04 -15.34 -1.36
CA GLY A 65 -6.72 -15.24 -2.65
C GLY A 65 -6.82 -13.81 -3.20
N ILE A 66 -5.81 -12.98 -2.94
CA ILE A 66 -5.64 -11.66 -3.54
C ILE A 66 -4.59 -11.78 -4.64
N ASP A 67 -4.87 -11.27 -5.83
CA ASP A 67 -3.89 -11.20 -6.90
C ASP A 67 -2.99 -9.97 -6.68
N VAL A 68 -1.69 -10.20 -6.49
CA VAL A 68 -0.74 -9.12 -6.20
C VAL A 68 0.13 -8.81 -7.41
N TYR A 69 0.27 -7.53 -7.71
CA TYR A 69 1.12 -6.98 -8.77
C TYR A 69 2.26 -6.16 -8.14
N PRO A 70 3.34 -6.83 -7.69
CA PRO A 70 4.43 -6.14 -7.04
C PRO A 70 5.40 -5.53 -8.06
N THR A 71 5.92 -4.36 -7.76
CA THR A 71 7.13 -3.82 -8.38
C THR A 71 8.24 -3.85 -7.36
N TYR A 72 9.29 -4.63 -7.61
CA TYR A 72 10.42 -4.71 -6.71
C TYR A 72 11.35 -3.52 -6.90
N THR A 73 11.70 -2.89 -5.79
CA THR A 73 12.50 -1.66 -5.71
C THR A 73 13.70 -1.86 -4.79
N PRO A 74 14.75 -1.03 -4.90
CA PRO A 74 15.92 -1.14 -4.02
C PRO A 74 15.60 -1.04 -2.53
N GLU A 75 14.57 -0.25 -2.18
CA GLU A 75 14.12 -0.04 -0.80
C GLU A 75 12.60 -0.17 -0.71
N SER A 76 12.10 -0.73 0.39
CA SER A 76 10.70 -0.56 0.79
C SER A 76 10.51 0.79 1.47
N THR A 77 9.31 1.34 1.43
CA THR A 77 8.98 2.51 2.24
C THR A 77 9.06 2.13 3.71
N HIS A 78 9.82 2.92 4.49
CA HIS A 78 9.96 2.73 5.93
C HIS A 78 9.35 3.93 6.65
N ILE A 79 8.47 3.66 7.61
CA ILE A 79 7.85 4.68 8.46
C ILE A 79 8.19 4.39 9.90
N GLU A 80 8.60 5.43 10.62
CA GLU A 80 8.77 5.41 12.07
C GLU A 80 7.67 6.26 12.71
N LEU A 81 6.88 5.63 13.57
CA LEU A 81 5.81 6.25 14.36
C LEU A 81 6.26 6.31 15.80
N ILE A 82 6.57 7.51 16.30
CA ILE A 82 7.12 7.72 17.65
C ILE A 82 6.06 8.40 18.51
N TYR A 83 5.64 7.70 19.55
CA TYR A 83 4.71 8.17 20.58
C TYR A 83 5.49 8.48 21.85
N PRO A 84 5.82 9.77 22.12
CA PRO A 84 6.68 10.14 23.25
C PRO A 84 5.99 10.02 24.61
N THR A 85 4.66 9.92 24.61
CA THR A 85 3.82 9.82 25.82
C THR A 85 2.69 8.82 25.60
N ASN A 86 1.89 8.56 26.62
CA ASN A 86 0.68 7.76 26.52
C ASN A 86 -0.50 8.47 25.82
N ASN A 87 -0.31 9.73 25.42
CA ASN A 87 -1.26 10.42 24.56
C ASN A 87 -0.97 10.09 23.09
N PHE A 88 -1.75 9.18 22.51
CA PHE A 88 -1.58 8.72 21.13
C PHE A 88 -1.95 9.75 20.06
N ASP A 89 -2.54 10.88 20.44
CA ASP A 89 -2.77 12.02 19.53
C ASP A 89 -1.46 12.80 19.26
N ASN A 90 -0.47 12.67 20.16
CA ASN A 90 0.84 13.28 20.01
C ASN A 90 1.87 12.29 19.51
N ARG A 91 2.15 12.35 18.21
CA ARG A 91 3.12 11.48 17.55
C ARG A 91 4.01 12.22 16.57
N THR A 92 5.21 11.68 16.37
CA THR A 92 6.10 12.07 15.28
C THR A 92 6.10 10.96 14.25
N LEU A 93 5.96 11.31 12.97
CA LEU A 93 6.08 10.39 11.85
C LEU A 93 7.33 10.78 11.06
N ILE A 94 8.22 9.81 10.86
CA ILE A 94 9.44 9.96 10.08
C ILE A 94 9.42 8.91 8.96
N MET A 95 9.83 9.30 7.75
CA MET A 95 9.97 8.39 6.62
C MET A 95 11.41 8.41 6.11
N PRO A 96 12.30 7.56 6.65
CA PRO A 96 13.70 7.54 6.27
C PRO A 96 13.95 6.94 4.89
N LYS A 97 13.03 6.11 4.37
CA LYS A 97 13.13 5.42 3.07
C LYS A 97 11.81 5.42 2.34
N SER A 98 11.87 5.42 1.01
CA SER A 98 10.71 5.36 0.12
C SER A 98 10.94 4.38 -1.02
N ALA A 99 9.92 3.62 -1.36
CA ALA A 99 9.89 2.76 -2.55
C ALA A 99 9.64 3.56 -3.84
N GLY A 100 9.45 4.87 -3.74
CA GLY A 100 9.25 5.76 -4.88
C GLY A 100 7.81 5.82 -5.40
N SER A 101 7.67 6.45 -6.58
CA SER A 101 6.39 6.81 -7.16
C SER A 101 5.83 5.72 -8.06
N PHE A 102 4.51 5.64 -8.14
CA PHE A 102 3.79 4.81 -9.10
C PHE A 102 3.75 5.45 -10.47
N THR A 103 3.72 4.59 -11.50
CA THR A 103 3.46 4.97 -12.88
C THR A 103 2.26 4.19 -13.41
N SER A 104 1.65 4.64 -14.49
CA SER A 104 0.49 3.98 -15.10
C SER A 104 0.78 2.53 -15.54
N LYS A 105 2.03 2.24 -15.89
CA LYS A 105 2.46 0.88 -16.31
C LYS A 105 2.19 -0.21 -15.29
N GLN A 106 2.13 0.15 -14.01
CA GLN A 106 1.95 -0.83 -12.94
C GLN A 106 0.51 -1.33 -12.82
N PHE A 107 -0.45 -0.63 -13.44
CA PHE A 107 -1.88 -0.97 -13.35
C PHE A 107 -2.65 -0.77 -14.68
N GLU A 108 -1.97 -0.43 -15.78
CA GLU A 108 -2.62 -0.16 -17.08
C GLU A 108 -3.41 -1.36 -17.63
N ASP A 109 -2.94 -2.58 -17.39
CA ASP A 109 -3.57 -3.82 -17.84
C ASP A 109 -4.59 -4.39 -16.84
N ILE A 110 -4.75 -3.77 -15.69
CA ILE A 110 -5.68 -4.24 -14.66
C ILE A 110 -7.11 -3.78 -14.98
N ASP A 111 -8.02 -4.73 -15.10
CA ASP A 111 -9.46 -4.46 -15.25
C ASP A 111 -10.15 -4.52 -13.89
N SER A 112 -10.62 -3.39 -13.39
CA SER A 112 -11.24 -3.27 -12.07
C SER A 112 -12.43 -2.31 -12.12
N LYS A 113 -13.45 -2.59 -11.29
CA LYS A 113 -14.59 -1.69 -11.11
C LYS A 113 -14.21 -0.43 -10.33
N ILE A 114 -13.33 -0.61 -9.32
CA ILE A 114 -12.89 0.46 -8.42
C ILE A 114 -11.37 0.39 -8.30
N PHE A 115 -10.72 1.53 -8.36
CA PHE A 115 -9.33 1.69 -7.94
C PHE A 115 -9.30 2.53 -6.66
N LEU A 116 -8.79 1.96 -5.57
CA LEU A 116 -8.56 2.68 -4.33
C LEU A 116 -7.08 3.02 -4.21
N VAL A 117 -6.77 4.30 -4.35
CA VAL A 117 -5.40 4.82 -4.28
C VAL A 117 -5.08 5.25 -2.86
N ASN A 118 -4.02 4.72 -2.31
CA ASN A 118 -3.61 4.96 -0.93
C ASN A 118 -2.16 5.41 -0.87
N ALA A 119 -1.94 6.72 -0.92
CA ALA A 119 -0.62 7.32 -0.83
C ALA A 119 -0.20 7.50 0.64
N SER A 120 1.04 7.18 0.97
CA SER A 120 1.64 7.40 2.29
C SER A 120 2.25 8.80 2.41
N ILE A 121 2.77 9.32 1.29
CA ILE A 121 3.36 10.65 1.21
C ILE A 121 3.00 11.35 -0.11
N ARG A 122 3.28 12.64 -0.15
CA ARG A 122 3.22 13.44 -1.37
C ARG A 122 4.16 12.82 -2.43
N ASP A 123 3.78 12.94 -3.70
CA ASP A 123 4.57 12.53 -4.88
C ASP A 123 4.69 11.01 -5.11
N GLU A 124 4.07 10.15 -4.29
CA GLU A 124 3.91 8.73 -4.66
C GLU A 124 3.05 8.55 -5.91
N PHE A 125 2.09 9.47 -6.11
CA PHE A 125 1.24 9.53 -7.31
C PHE A 125 1.30 10.92 -7.91
N LYS A 126 1.71 11.00 -9.17
CA LYS A 126 1.57 12.21 -9.97
C LYS A 126 0.12 12.38 -10.38
N LEU A 127 -0.33 13.60 -10.54
CA LEU A 127 -1.69 13.92 -10.96
C LEU A 127 -2.04 13.27 -12.31
N GLU A 128 -1.09 13.23 -13.25
CA GLU A 128 -1.22 12.55 -14.54
C GLU A 128 -1.53 11.05 -14.36
N THR A 129 -0.87 10.38 -13.43
CA THR A 129 -1.10 8.96 -13.11
C THR A 129 -2.54 8.73 -12.63
N LEU A 130 -3.07 9.63 -11.81
CA LEU A 130 -4.47 9.58 -11.32
C LEU A 130 -5.47 9.85 -12.46
N PHE A 131 -5.18 10.80 -13.35
CA PHE A 131 -6.02 11.05 -14.54
C PHE A 131 -6.08 9.82 -15.45
N ASN A 132 -4.98 9.11 -15.63
CA ASN A 132 -4.96 7.88 -16.41
C ASN A 132 -5.84 6.77 -15.79
N LEU A 133 -5.92 6.68 -14.47
CA LEU A 133 -6.89 5.81 -13.80
C LEU A 133 -8.33 6.22 -14.07
N LYS A 134 -8.63 7.51 -13.99
CA LYS A 134 -9.98 8.05 -14.27
C LYS A 134 -10.45 7.75 -15.69
N THR A 135 -9.56 7.79 -16.67
CA THR A 135 -9.91 7.48 -18.09
C THR A 135 -10.31 6.01 -18.30
N LYS A 136 -9.99 5.11 -17.36
CA LYS A 136 -10.46 3.72 -17.38
C LYS A 136 -11.93 3.57 -16.96
N GLY A 137 -12.61 4.67 -16.63
CA GLY A 137 -14.01 4.67 -16.23
C GLY A 137 -14.27 4.11 -14.83
N ALA A 138 -13.23 3.93 -14.03
CA ALA A 138 -13.33 3.44 -12.68
C ALA A 138 -13.51 4.58 -11.66
N LEU A 139 -14.17 4.28 -10.56
CA LEU A 139 -14.23 5.16 -9.39
C LEU A 139 -12.87 5.12 -8.70
N ILE A 140 -12.35 6.29 -8.32
CA ILE A 140 -11.07 6.46 -7.62
C ILE A 140 -11.35 6.94 -6.20
#